data_3552993ad6276b9fd0cb2d39178f7fb7
#
_entry.id   3552993ad6276b9fd0cb2d39178f7fb7
#
_cell.length_a   1.000
_cell.length_b   1.000
_cell.length_c   1.000
_cell.angle_alpha   90.00
_cell.angle_beta   90.00
_cell.angle_gamma   90.00
#
_symmetry.space_group_name_H-M   'P 1'
#
loop_
_entity.id
_entity.type
_entity.pdbx_description
1 polymer ?
#
loop_
_entity_poly.entity_id
_entity_poly.type
_entity_poly.pdbx_seq_one_letter_code
_entity_poly.pdbx_strand_id
1 'polypeptide(L)'
;MVLLRSPQTEFIQSTKMWPRSPLIIVILSATIVVAALYVTYRLVDPLPPRHFAIAAGAAGSGYDNFARQYARILARQGVELEIRNFAGAVENLDRLRDPASGVQAALATFGVTQPADADIFYSLGGIFDAAIFIFYRNAEPVTLFAQFRGKRLSIGMPGNRATIAYAGSSESH
;
A
#
# COMPACT_ATOMS: atom_id res chain seq x y z
N MET A 1 25.15 -30.84 -87.56
CA MET A 1 23.80 -30.60 -86.98
C MET A 1 23.88 -31.00 -85.51
N VAL A 2 24.14 -30.04 -84.62
CA VAL A 2 24.37 -30.27 -83.20
C VAL A 2 23.11 -29.85 -82.48
N LEU A 3 22.42 -30.81 -81.85
CA LEU A 3 21.25 -30.56 -80.99
C LEU A 3 21.69 -30.20 -79.57
N LEU A 4 21.46 -28.97 -79.18
CA LEU A 4 21.66 -28.51 -77.78
C LEU A 4 20.52 -29.04 -76.91
N ARG A 5 20.90 -29.83 -75.89
CA ARG A 5 20.03 -30.40 -74.92
C ARG A 5 19.83 -29.32 -73.83
N SER A 6 18.60 -28.84 -73.62
CA SER A 6 18.20 -27.89 -72.55
C SER A 6 18.33 -28.53 -71.20
N PRO A 7 18.81 -27.80 -70.15
CA PRO A 7 18.83 -28.30 -68.75
C PRO A 7 17.41 -28.28 -68.18
N GLN A 8 16.98 -29.44 -67.76
CA GLN A 8 15.76 -29.61 -66.97
C GLN A 8 15.99 -28.92 -65.63
N THR A 9 15.32 -27.83 -65.36
CA THR A 9 15.22 -27.21 -64.06
C THR A 9 14.37 -28.11 -63.14
N GLU A 10 15.02 -28.83 -62.23
CA GLU A 10 14.36 -29.51 -61.16
C GLU A 10 13.72 -28.49 -60.22
N PHE A 11 12.41 -28.37 -60.33
CA PHE A 11 11.61 -27.69 -59.34
C PHE A 11 11.66 -28.49 -58.02
N ILE A 12 12.44 -27.98 -57.06
CA ILE A 12 12.38 -28.48 -55.70
C ILE A 12 10.97 -28.18 -55.16
N GLN A 13 10.11 -29.19 -55.17
CA GLN A 13 8.82 -29.13 -54.49
C GLN A 13 9.11 -29.13 -52.97
N SER A 14 9.17 -27.94 -52.43
CA SER A 14 9.06 -27.77 -50.96
C SER A 14 7.74 -28.39 -50.52
N THR A 15 7.81 -29.57 -49.94
CA THR A 15 6.67 -30.21 -49.28
C THR A 15 6.30 -29.41 -48.09
N LYS A 16 5.41 -28.44 -48.29
CA LYS A 16 4.76 -27.66 -47.25
C LYS A 16 3.94 -28.63 -46.41
N MET A 17 4.52 -29.11 -45.29
CA MET A 17 3.80 -29.89 -44.30
C MET A 17 2.78 -29.01 -43.60
N TRP A 18 1.68 -28.68 -44.25
CA TRP A 18 0.53 -28.07 -43.65
C TRP A 18 -0.31 -29.16 -42.97
N PRO A 19 -0.72 -29.01 -41.71
CA PRO A 19 -1.57 -30.02 -41.07
C PRO A 19 -2.87 -30.15 -41.88
N ARG A 20 -3.14 -31.39 -42.27
CA ARG A 20 -4.21 -31.75 -43.21
C ARG A 20 -5.63 -31.52 -42.73
N SER A 21 -5.85 -31.02 -41.51
CA SER A 21 -7.16 -30.62 -41.06
C SER A 21 -7.13 -29.25 -40.39
N PRO A 22 -7.93 -28.27 -40.85
CA PRO A 22 -8.04 -26.96 -40.21
C PRO A 22 -8.46 -27.07 -38.75
N LEU A 23 -9.10 -28.14 -38.36
CA LEU A 23 -9.56 -28.44 -37.02
C LEU A 23 -8.38 -28.61 -36.06
N ILE A 24 -7.27 -29.22 -36.48
CA ILE A 24 -6.07 -29.38 -35.63
C ILE A 24 -5.44 -28.02 -35.36
N ILE A 25 -5.39 -27.12 -36.35
CA ILE A 25 -4.84 -25.77 -36.18
C ILE A 25 -5.70 -24.99 -35.17
N VAL A 26 -7.02 -25.06 -35.31
CA VAL A 26 -7.97 -24.39 -34.39
C VAL A 26 -7.83 -24.92 -32.95
N ILE A 27 -7.75 -26.22 -32.75
CA ILE A 27 -7.58 -26.83 -31.45
C ILE A 27 -6.23 -26.39 -30.84
N LEU A 28 -5.16 -26.44 -31.61
CA LEU A 28 -3.82 -26.06 -31.11
C LEU A 28 -3.78 -24.57 -30.74
N SER A 29 -4.34 -23.69 -31.56
CA SER A 29 -4.40 -22.26 -31.26
C SER A 29 -5.27 -21.97 -30.02
N ALA A 30 -6.43 -22.62 -29.89
CA ALA A 30 -7.28 -22.49 -28.71
C ALA A 30 -6.55 -22.95 -27.43
N THR A 31 -5.82 -24.07 -27.49
CA THR A 31 -5.05 -24.58 -26.37
C THR A 31 -3.95 -23.59 -25.94
N ILE A 32 -3.24 -22.99 -26.93
CA ILE A 32 -2.22 -21.98 -26.63
C ILE A 32 -2.83 -20.76 -25.95
N VAL A 33 -3.96 -20.26 -26.46
CA VAL A 33 -4.67 -19.11 -25.86
C VAL A 33 -5.11 -19.41 -24.43
N VAL A 34 -5.72 -20.57 -24.20
CA VAL A 34 -6.15 -20.96 -22.84
C VAL A 34 -4.94 -21.12 -21.90
N ALA A 35 -3.86 -21.73 -22.38
CA ALA A 35 -2.63 -21.85 -21.59
C ALA A 35 -2.01 -20.49 -21.26
N ALA A 36 -1.98 -19.56 -22.24
CA ALA A 36 -1.48 -18.21 -22.02
C ALA A 36 -2.34 -17.45 -21.00
N LEU A 37 -3.67 -17.53 -21.09
CA LEU A 37 -4.57 -16.93 -20.12
C LEU A 37 -4.41 -17.52 -18.71
N TYR A 38 -4.26 -18.84 -18.64
CA TYR A 38 -4.01 -19.52 -17.36
C TYR A 38 -2.68 -19.09 -16.71
N VAL A 39 -1.61 -19.02 -17.51
CA VAL A 39 -0.29 -18.56 -17.04
C VAL A 39 -0.36 -17.11 -16.61
N THR A 40 -1.00 -16.24 -17.40
CA THR A 40 -1.20 -14.83 -17.03
C THR A 40 -1.99 -14.70 -15.73
N TYR A 41 -3.07 -15.46 -15.57
CA TYR A 41 -3.87 -15.47 -14.34
C TYR A 41 -3.04 -15.89 -13.12
N ARG A 42 -2.14 -16.87 -13.28
CA ARG A 42 -1.26 -17.36 -12.20
C ARG A 42 -0.14 -16.39 -11.85
N LEU A 43 0.40 -15.66 -12.85
CA LEU A 43 1.53 -14.75 -12.65
C LEU A 43 1.10 -13.37 -12.14
N VAL A 44 -0.07 -12.90 -12.53
CA VAL A 44 -0.53 -11.54 -12.16
C VAL A 44 -1.13 -11.50 -10.75
N ASP A 45 -1.49 -12.66 -10.16
CA ASP A 45 -2.17 -12.75 -8.86
C ASP A 45 -3.26 -11.65 -8.71
N PRO A 46 -4.33 -11.69 -9.52
CA PRO A 46 -5.24 -10.56 -9.72
C PRO A 46 -6.11 -10.25 -8.48
N LEU A 47 -6.02 -11.08 -7.46
CA LEU A 47 -6.79 -10.88 -6.24
C LEU A 47 -5.92 -10.17 -5.19
N PRO A 48 -6.39 -9.05 -4.64
CA PRO A 48 -5.70 -8.40 -3.54
C PRO A 48 -5.55 -9.39 -2.36
N PRO A 49 -4.45 -9.31 -1.61
CA PRO A 49 -4.25 -10.18 -0.46
C PRO A 49 -5.44 -10.05 0.49
N ARG A 50 -6.02 -11.18 0.89
CA ARG A 50 -7.16 -11.20 1.82
C ARG A 50 -6.76 -11.07 3.28
N HIS A 51 -5.47 -11.04 3.54
CA HIS A 51 -4.88 -10.86 4.86
C HIS A 51 -3.83 -9.75 4.79
N PHE A 52 -3.91 -8.76 5.66
CA PHE A 52 -2.88 -7.75 5.83
C PHE A 52 -2.86 -7.22 7.26
N ALA A 53 -1.68 -6.72 7.68
CA ALA A 53 -1.47 -6.18 9.01
C ALA A 53 -1.48 -4.65 9.00
N ILE A 54 -2.17 -4.07 9.99
CA ILE A 54 -2.20 -2.64 10.24
C ILE A 54 -1.51 -2.29 11.56
N ALA A 55 -0.60 -1.32 11.53
CA ALA A 55 -0.05 -0.72 12.73
C ALA A 55 -1.07 0.26 13.32
N ALA A 56 -1.54 -0.06 14.51
CA ALA A 56 -2.45 0.76 15.31
C ALA A 56 -1.71 1.31 16.54
N GLY A 57 -2.32 2.26 17.23
CA GLY A 57 -1.77 2.78 18.49
C GLY A 57 -1.89 1.78 19.62
N ALA A 58 -1.49 2.21 20.83
CA ALA A 58 -1.61 1.39 22.03
C ALA A 58 -3.02 0.81 22.20
N ALA A 59 -3.10 -0.38 22.75
CA ALA A 59 -4.37 -1.07 22.99
C ALA A 59 -5.34 -0.17 23.76
N GLY A 60 -6.60 -0.10 23.30
CA GLY A 60 -7.63 0.78 23.86
C GLY A 60 -7.53 2.25 23.43
N SER A 61 -6.53 2.65 22.65
CA SER A 61 -6.43 3.99 22.08
C SER A 61 -7.49 4.24 20.99
N GLY A 62 -7.63 5.51 20.59
CA GLY A 62 -8.50 5.87 19.46
C GLY A 62 -8.12 5.13 18.18
N TYR A 63 -6.84 4.97 17.89
CA TYR A 63 -6.36 4.23 16.73
C TYR A 63 -6.71 2.73 16.79
N ASP A 64 -6.54 2.10 17.95
CA ASP A 64 -6.91 0.71 18.14
C ASP A 64 -8.42 0.49 17.96
N ASN A 65 -9.24 1.40 18.51
CA ASN A 65 -10.68 1.33 18.34
C ASN A 65 -11.11 1.48 16.87
N PHE A 66 -10.48 2.38 16.11
CA PHE A 66 -10.72 2.51 14.67
C PHE A 66 -10.28 1.27 13.92
N ALA A 67 -9.07 0.76 14.17
CA ALA A 67 -8.58 -0.45 13.53
C ALA A 67 -9.53 -1.64 13.74
N ARG A 68 -10.07 -1.80 14.96
CA ARG A 68 -11.08 -2.84 15.26
C ARG A 68 -12.39 -2.66 14.50
N GLN A 69 -12.82 -1.41 14.28
CA GLN A 69 -14.00 -1.15 13.47
C GLN A 69 -13.75 -1.51 12.00
N TYR A 70 -12.60 -1.13 11.45
CA TYR A 70 -12.18 -1.53 10.09
C TYR A 70 -12.09 -3.03 9.94
N ALA A 71 -11.48 -3.73 10.90
CA ALA A 71 -11.38 -5.19 10.87
C ALA A 71 -12.77 -5.85 10.79
N ARG A 72 -13.75 -5.36 11.54
CA ARG A 72 -15.13 -5.87 11.48
C ARG A 72 -15.81 -5.63 10.14
N ILE A 73 -15.57 -4.48 9.51
CA ILE A 73 -16.15 -4.14 8.20
C ILE A 73 -15.50 -4.99 7.11
N LEU A 74 -14.18 -5.10 7.10
CA LEU A 74 -13.42 -5.86 6.12
C LEU A 74 -13.68 -7.36 6.21
N ALA A 75 -13.86 -7.90 7.42
CA ALA A 75 -14.22 -9.30 7.63
C ALA A 75 -15.53 -9.68 6.92
N ARG A 76 -16.52 -8.76 6.84
CA ARG A 76 -17.76 -8.98 6.09
C ARG A 76 -17.53 -9.11 4.57
N GLN A 77 -16.40 -8.60 4.09
CA GLN A 77 -15.97 -8.65 2.69
C GLN A 77 -14.94 -9.78 2.43
N GLY A 78 -14.70 -10.63 3.44
CA GLY A 78 -13.75 -11.74 3.34
C GLY A 78 -12.28 -11.31 3.41
N VAL A 79 -12.00 -10.13 3.97
CA VAL A 79 -10.65 -9.60 4.18
C VAL A 79 -10.34 -9.65 5.67
N GLU A 80 -9.24 -10.29 6.02
CA GLU A 80 -8.74 -10.39 7.39
C GLU A 80 -7.73 -9.28 7.67
N LEU A 81 -8.02 -8.44 8.67
CA LEU A 81 -7.14 -7.37 9.12
C LEU A 81 -6.52 -7.74 10.46
N GLU A 82 -5.21 -8.00 10.46
CA GLU A 82 -4.41 -8.20 11.66
C GLU A 82 -4.08 -6.85 12.29
N ILE A 83 -4.45 -6.64 13.54
CA ILE A 83 -4.16 -5.39 14.27
C ILE A 83 -2.91 -5.59 15.11
N ARG A 84 -1.87 -4.80 14.84
CA ARG A 84 -0.64 -4.76 15.62
C ARG A 84 -0.57 -3.46 16.40
N ASN A 85 -0.55 -3.56 17.72
CA ASN A 85 -0.54 -2.41 18.60
C ASN A 85 0.90 -1.96 18.91
N PHE A 86 1.17 -0.67 18.74
CA PHE A 86 2.44 -0.01 19.00
C PHE A 86 2.22 1.23 19.85
N ALA A 87 3.29 1.91 20.29
CA ALA A 87 3.20 3.04 21.21
C ALA A 87 2.46 4.26 20.61
N GLY A 88 2.51 4.45 19.28
CA GLY A 88 1.85 5.57 18.63
C GLY A 88 2.25 5.79 17.17
N ALA A 89 1.88 6.96 16.65
CA ALA A 89 1.98 7.27 15.22
C ALA A 89 3.42 7.19 14.66
N VAL A 90 4.43 7.58 15.45
CA VAL A 90 5.83 7.52 15.01
C VAL A 90 6.25 6.07 14.84
N GLU A 91 6.05 5.24 15.86
CA GLU A 91 6.41 3.82 15.77
C GLU A 91 5.61 3.09 14.68
N ASN A 92 4.32 3.44 14.49
CA ASN A 92 3.52 2.89 13.41
C ASN A 92 4.15 3.13 12.04
N LEU A 93 4.66 4.34 11.78
CA LEU A 93 5.36 4.67 10.53
C LEU A 93 6.72 3.98 10.44
N ASP A 94 7.47 3.87 11.53
CA ASP A 94 8.73 3.14 11.54
C ASP A 94 8.55 1.67 11.18
N ARG A 95 7.47 1.05 11.68
CA ARG A 95 7.09 -0.32 11.30
C ARG A 95 6.67 -0.43 9.83
N LEU A 96 5.98 0.59 9.32
CA LEU A 96 5.60 0.63 7.90
C LEU A 96 6.81 0.80 6.97
N ARG A 97 7.85 1.53 7.41
CA ARG A 97 9.13 1.69 6.66
C ARG A 97 9.94 0.40 6.62
N ASP A 98 9.81 -0.45 7.62
CA ASP A 98 10.56 -1.71 7.74
C ASP A 98 9.82 -2.85 7.02
N PRO A 99 10.29 -3.30 5.85
CA PRO A 99 9.66 -4.43 5.13
C PRO A 99 9.64 -5.73 5.93
N ALA A 100 10.57 -5.91 6.87
CA ALA A 100 10.64 -7.10 7.71
C ALA A 100 9.56 -7.10 8.82
N SER A 101 8.96 -5.96 9.10
CA SER A 101 7.89 -5.84 10.09
C SER A 101 6.62 -6.59 9.71
N GLY A 102 6.40 -6.83 8.40
CA GLY A 102 5.17 -7.41 7.87
C GLY A 102 3.93 -6.53 8.05
N VAL A 103 4.11 -5.22 8.27
CA VAL A 103 3.02 -4.22 8.35
C VAL A 103 2.84 -3.60 6.97
N GLN A 104 1.61 -3.63 6.42
CA GLN A 104 1.28 -3.07 5.12
C GLN A 104 0.50 -1.76 5.18
N ALA A 105 -0.08 -1.43 6.34
CA ALA A 105 -0.79 -0.18 6.56
C ALA A 105 -0.51 0.37 7.96
N ALA A 106 -0.62 1.68 8.14
CA ALA A 106 -0.40 2.31 9.45
C ALA A 106 -1.38 3.45 9.69
N LEU A 107 -1.85 3.56 10.92
CA LEU A 107 -2.58 4.73 11.39
C LEU A 107 -1.57 5.75 11.94
N ALA A 108 -1.54 6.92 11.32
CA ALA A 108 -0.63 7.99 11.69
C ALA A 108 -1.38 9.31 11.88
N THR A 109 -0.77 10.24 12.59
CA THR A 109 -1.26 11.61 12.70
C THR A 109 -0.53 12.51 11.72
N PHE A 110 -1.13 13.61 11.37
CA PHE A 110 -0.50 14.63 10.54
C PHE A 110 0.81 15.14 11.21
N GLY A 111 1.84 15.40 10.40
CA GLY A 111 3.11 15.97 10.86
C GLY A 111 4.17 14.98 11.35
N VAL A 112 3.90 13.66 11.31
CA VAL A 112 4.92 12.63 11.66
C VAL A 112 5.66 12.07 10.45
N THR A 113 5.17 12.36 9.25
CA THR A 113 5.81 11.94 8.00
C THR A 113 7.02 12.83 7.69
N GLN A 114 8.05 12.23 7.11
CA GLN A 114 9.24 12.92 6.62
C GLN A 114 9.12 13.16 5.11
N PRO A 115 9.86 14.13 4.54
CA PRO A 115 9.85 14.34 3.08
C PRO A 115 10.21 13.08 2.27
N ALA A 116 11.12 12.24 2.78
CA ALA A 116 11.49 10.98 2.15
C ALA A 116 10.37 9.94 2.12
N ASP A 117 9.34 10.09 2.95
CA ASP A 117 8.19 9.17 2.97
C ASP A 117 7.27 9.38 1.76
N ALA A 118 7.33 10.55 1.11
CA ALA A 118 6.46 10.88 -0.02
C ALA A 118 6.66 9.96 -1.23
N ASP A 119 7.85 9.38 -1.38
CA ASP A 119 8.18 8.48 -2.49
C ASP A 119 7.77 7.02 -2.21
N ILE A 120 7.50 6.67 -0.95
CA ILE A 120 7.25 5.28 -0.54
C ILE A 120 5.86 5.06 0.06
N PHE A 121 5.19 6.10 0.56
CA PHE A 121 3.88 5.99 1.18
C PHE A 121 2.79 6.68 0.39
N TYR A 122 1.63 6.03 0.34
CA TYR A 122 0.41 6.61 -0.19
C TYR A 122 -0.59 6.82 0.94
N SER A 123 -1.16 8.03 1.03
CA SER A 123 -2.23 8.31 1.97
C SER A 123 -3.56 7.80 1.43
N LEU A 124 -4.26 7.00 2.22
CA LEU A 124 -5.61 6.54 1.90
C LEU A 124 -6.69 7.58 2.32
N GLY A 125 -6.28 8.67 2.93
CA GLY A 125 -7.15 9.75 3.36
C GLY A 125 -7.16 9.99 4.87
N GLY A 126 -7.85 11.05 5.29
CA GLY A 126 -8.08 11.36 6.71
C GLY A 126 -9.22 10.53 7.26
N ILE A 127 -9.02 9.96 8.45
CA ILE A 127 -10.02 9.11 9.11
C ILE A 127 -10.87 9.93 10.07
N PHE A 128 -10.24 10.84 10.82
CA PHE A 128 -10.90 11.74 11.76
C PHE A 128 -10.03 12.93 12.10
N ASP A 129 -10.66 14.04 12.46
CA ASP A 129 -10.00 15.17 13.04
C ASP A 129 -9.87 14.97 14.54
N ALA A 130 -8.68 15.23 15.08
CA ALA A 130 -8.47 15.14 16.51
C ALA A 130 -8.07 16.49 17.06
N ALA A 131 -8.96 17.03 17.87
CA ALA A 131 -8.71 18.24 18.61
C ALA A 131 -7.62 18.05 19.69
N ILE A 132 -6.82 19.07 19.85
CA ILE A 132 -5.88 19.17 20.98
C ILE A 132 -6.52 20.07 22.03
N PHE A 133 -6.76 19.52 23.21
CA PHE A 133 -7.24 20.28 24.36
C PHE A 133 -6.06 20.63 25.27
N ILE A 134 -5.95 21.93 25.61
CA ILE A 134 -4.94 22.42 26.54
C ILE A 134 -5.63 22.79 27.83
N PHE A 135 -5.32 22.07 28.88
CA PHE A 135 -5.79 22.36 30.22
C PHE A 135 -4.71 23.16 30.96
N TYR A 136 -5.09 24.27 31.52
CA TYR A 136 -4.17 25.13 32.27
C TYR A 136 -4.82 25.60 33.57
N ARG A 137 -3.98 25.91 34.52
CA ARG A 137 -4.42 26.45 35.84
C ARG A 137 -4.09 27.94 35.88
N ASN A 138 -5.06 28.79 35.55
CA ASN A 138 -4.93 30.23 35.63
C ASN A 138 -6.30 30.85 35.85
N ALA A 139 -6.35 32.05 36.42
CA ALA A 139 -7.58 32.82 36.62
C ALA A 139 -8.02 33.54 35.35
N GLU A 140 -7.10 33.88 34.45
CA GLU A 140 -7.42 34.60 33.21
C GLU A 140 -7.52 33.65 32.02
N PRO A 141 -8.50 33.84 31.11
CA PRO A 141 -8.65 33.02 29.95
C PRO A 141 -7.49 33.24 28.95
N VAL A 142 -6.90 32.12 28.51
CA VAL A 142 -5.88 32.12 27.47
C VAL A 142 -6.55 31.87 26.13
N THR A 143 -6.40 32.80 25.18
CA THR A 143 -7.04 32.77 23.87
C THR A 143 -6.06 32.47 22.74
N LEU A 144 -4.76 32.70 22.95
CA LEU A 144 -3.72 32.50 21.94
C LEU A 144 -2.65 31.55 22.48
N PHE A 145 -2.22 30.60 21.66
CA PHE A 145 -1.15 29.67 22.01
C PHE A 145 0.17 30.38 22.39
N ALA A 146 0.46 31.53 21.75
CA ALA A 146 1.63 32.34 22.04
C ALA A 146 1.75 32.79 23.51
N GLN A 147 0.63 32.86 24.24
CA GLN A 147 0.60 33.24 25.65
C GLN A 147 1.24 32.17 26.58
N PHE A 148 1.45 30.96 26.05
CA PHE A 148 2.20 29.91 26.74
C PHE A 148 3.71 29.99 26.54
N ARG A 149 4.21 30.98 25.78
CA ARG A 149 5.66 31.18 25.58
C ARG A 149 6.38 31.34 26.93
N GLY A 150 7.44 30.55 27.11
CA GLY A 150 8.21 30.54 28.37
C GLY A 150 7.55 29.78 29.54
N LYS A 151 6.37 29.17 29.32
CA LYS A 151 5.71 28.33 30.33
C LYS A 151 6.09 26.87 30.14
N ARG A 152 6.16 26.12 31.22
CA ARG A 152 6.35 24.67 31.18
C ARG A 152 5.03 24.00 30.83
N LEU A 153 5.01 23.25 29.74
CA LEU A 153 3.86 22.48 29.27
C LEU A 153 4.13 20.98 29.47
N SER A 154 3.12 20.26 29.96
CA SER A 154 3.15 18.80 29.96
C SER A 154 2.58 18.31 28.63
N ILE A 155 3.45 17.82 27.75
CA ILE A 155 3.08 17.40 26.40
C ILE A 155 3.01 15.88 26.25
N GLY A 156 3.21 15.13 27.33
CA GLY A 156 3.17 13.66 27.33
C GLY A 156 4.45 13.01 26.83
N MET A 157 4.36 11.75 26.43
CA MET A 157 5.49 10.96 25.92
C MET A 157 5.93 11.43 24.54
N PRO A 158 7.23 11.28 24.20
CA PRO A 158 7.71 11.51 22.82
C PRO A 158 6.90 10.69 21.82
N GLY A 159 6.61 11.29 20.65
CA GLY A 159 5.84 10.63 19.59
C GLY A 159 4.33 10.68 19.76
N ASN A 160 3.79 11.26 20.82
CA ASN A 160 2.37 11.53 20.89
C ASN A 160 2.00 12.82 20.12
N ARG A 161 0.70 13.01 19.87
CA ARG A 161 0.19 14.13 19.08
C ARG A 161 0.51 15.51 19.68
N ALA A 162 0.46 15.66 21.00
CA ALA A 162 0.73 16.92 21.67
C ALA A 162 2.19 17.32 21.55
N THR A 163 3.12 16.35 21.62
CA THR A 163 4.56 16.56 21.42
C THR A 163 4.85 17.04 19.99
N ILE A 164 4.21 16.44 18.98
CA ILE A 164 4.40 16.79 17.58
C ILE A 164 3.86 18.19 17.29
N ALA A 165 2.67 18.53 17.78
CA ALA A 165 2.08 19.85 17.60
C ALA A 165 2.94 20.96 18.25
N TYR A 166 3.53 20.68 19.40
CA TYR A 166 4.44 21.64 20.08
C TYR A 166 5.73 21.85 19.29
N ALA A 167 6.37 20.79 18.78
CA ALA A 167 7.57 20.89 17.97
C ALA A 167 7.33 21.72 16.69
N GLY A 168 6.27 21.45 15.95
CA GLY A 168 5.91 22.20 14.75
C GLY A 168 5.66 23.70 15.00
N SER A 169 5.15 24.07 16.19
CA SER A 169 4.94 25.48 16.54
C SER A 169 6.23 26.23 16.92
N SER A 170 7.30 25.51 17.26
CA SER A 170 8.61 26.09 17.62
C SER A 170 9.50 26.38 16.41
N GLU A 171 9.25 25.72 15.26
CA GLU A 171 10.04 25.89 14.03
C GLU A 171 9.50 27.00 13.11
N SER A 172 8.31 27.51 13.36
CA SER A 172 7.66 28.53 12.50
C SER A 172 8.00 29.99 12.86
N HIS A 173 9.16 30.24 13.50
CA HIS A 173 9.64 31.60 13.85
C HIS A 173 11.08 31.83 13.42
#